data_233769e9aaa81c487d47901466e2b70c
#
_entry.id   233769e9aaa81c487d47901466e2b70c
#
_cell.length_a   1.000
_cell.length_b   1.000
_cell.length_c   1.000
_cell.angle_alpha   90.00
_cell.angle_beta   90.00
_cell.angle_gamma   90.00
#
_symmetry.space_group_name_H-M   'P 1'
#
loop_
_entity.id
_entity.type
_entity.pdbx_description
1 polymer ?
#
loop_
_entity_poly.entity_id
_entity_poly.type
_entity_poly.pdbx_seq_one_letter_code
_entity_poly.pdbx_strand_id
1 'polypeptide(L)'
;MISALLGTLIGWLFLSRGPESEQSVAAQSERVEPEPDASALSQASGGRQQLLNRLRALHINRTWFLKLVDSSWLSRFPERGGRLPSASVEDAPLRQVWEDLSEEWLSRVEQLPPAIRARLGQLDNQDWDQQKQILIQQDVHPRVIQELVTAAARNVLPGDVSGSPAVEPYRQLWIAAAMETLQGIRIDTIAARSGEATTRSLRVSSGGARLIAVTVPAGSSLVLGINGTPLMEMTVFGSQGQVLAARGPLRVVSLPAEAGSPVQVLVVNDGVASGVLTLSCRADAPPQPKKVQQPAAAELDPIEPEPLDFDPME
;
A
#
# COMPACT_ATOMS: atom_id res chain seq x y z
N MET A 1 -13.50 -12.25 -12.31
CA MET A 1 -14.02 -12.98 -13.48
C MET A 1 -14.39 -12.07 -14.67
N ILE A 2 -13.80 -10.90 -14.86
CA ILE A 2 -14.11 -9.97 -15.97
C ILE A 2 -13.03 -10.01 -17.07
N SER A 3 -11.84 -10.52 -16.80
CA SER A 3 -10.74 -10.62 -17.79
C SER A 3 -10.92 -11.69 -18.89
N ALA A 4 -11.81 -12.66 -18.72
CA ALA A 4 -11.99 -13.73 -19.70
C ALA A 4 -12.89 -13.36 -20.88
N LEU A 5 -13.69 -12.28 -20.75
CA LEU A 5 -14.64 -11.87 -21.79
C LEU A 5 -14.05 -10.93 -22.85
N LEU A 6 -12.94 -10.24 -22.57
CA LEU A 6 -12.30 -9.36 -23.56
C LEU A 6 -11.46 -10.13 -24.60
N GLY A 7 -10.91 -11.28 -24.22
CA GLY A 7 -10.10 -12.11 -25.12
C GLY A 7 -10.89 -12.77 -26.26
N THR A 8 -12.17 -13.08 -26.05
CA THR A 8 -13.02 -13.75 -27.04
C THR A 8 -13.57 -12.81 -28.11
N LEU A 9 -13.70 -11.52 -27.81
CA LEU A 9 -14.24 -10.54 -28.75
C LEU A 9 -13.23 -10.13 -29.84
N ILE A 10 -11.93 -10.12 -29.48
CA ILE A 10 -10.84 -9.80 -30.42
C ILE A 10 -10.57 -10.98 -31.37
N GLY A 11 -10.69 -12.23 -30.88
CA GLY A 11 -10.53 -13.43 -31.73
C GLY A 11 -11.60 -13.59 -32.82
N TRP A 12 -12.82 -13.15 -32.53
CA TRP A 12 -13.94 -13.29 -33.51
C TRP A 12 -13.84 -12.31 -34.67
N LEU A 13 -13.24 -11.15 -34.49
CA LEU A 13 -13.06 -10.12 -35.52
C LEU A 13 -12.03 -10.52 -36.58
N PHE A 14 -11.11 -11.44 -36.27
CA PHE A 14 -10.10 -11.94 -37.21
C PHE A 14 -10.56 -13.17 -37.99
N LEU A 15 -11.58 -13.92 -37.54
CA LEU A 15 -12.06 -15.12 -38.23
C LEU A 15 -13.20 -14.88 -39.26
N SER A 16 -13.77 -13.68 -39.30
CA SER A 16 -14.93 -13.39 -40.18
C SER A 16 -14.58 -12.79 -41.53
N ARG A 17 -13.32 -12.75 -41.93
CA ARG A 17 -12.93 -12.41 -43.30
C ARG A 17 -12.64 -13.67 -44.08
N GLY A 18 -13.69 -14.19 -44.77
CA GLY A 18 -13.58 -15.25 -45.74
C GLY A 18 -12.96 -14.77 -47.05
N PRO A 19 -12.39 -15.69 -47.82
CA PRO A 19 -11.73 -15.36 -49.07
C PRO A 19 -12.75 -15.18 -50.19
N GLU A 20 -12.73 -14.06 -50.89
CA GLU A 20 -13.40 -13.92 -52.20
C GLU A 20 -12.38 -13.74 -53.31
N SER A 21 -12.41 -14.77 -54.15
CA SER A 21 -12.31 -14.78 -55.62
C SER A 21 -11.12 -14.14 -56.32
N GLU A 22 -10.32 -15.04 -56.88
CA GLU A 22 -9.43 -14.83 -58.00
C GLU A 22 -10.15 -14.25 -59.24
N GLN A 23 -9.64 -13.14 -59.76
CA GLN A 23 -9.69 -12.86 -61.18
C GLN A 23 -8.35 -12.32 -61.64
N SER A 24 -7.74 -13.15 -62.48
CA SER A 24 -6.53 -12.90 -63.25
C SER A 24 -6.73 -11.75 -64.24
N VAL A 25 -5.90 -10.70 -64.15
CA VAL A 25 -5.52 -9.87 -65.30
C VAL A 25 -4.03 -9.56 -65.18
N ALA A 26 -3.30 -10.14 -66.14
CA ALA A 26 -1.89 -9.82 -66.33
C ALA A 26 -1.75 -8.38 -66.84
N ALA A 27 -1.18 -7.52 -66.06
CA ALA A 27 -0.63 -6.23 -66.49
C ALA A 27 0.70 -6.00 -65.75
N GLN A 28 1.70 -5.67 -66.52
CA GLN A 28 3.04 -5.33 -66.11
C GLN A 28 3.03 -4.32 -64.97
N SER A 29 3.43 -4.75 -63.79
CA SER A 29 3.65 -3.84 -62.66
C SER A 29 5.13 -3.48 -62.65
N GLU A 30 5.41 -2.30 -63.08
CA GLU A 30 6.51 -1.49 -62.64
C GLU A 30 6.59 -1.57 -61.09
N ARG A 31 7.71 -2.04 -60.58
CA ARG A 31 7.99 -2.20 -59.17
C ARG A 31 8.14 -0.82 -58.56
N VAL A 32 7.03 -0.19 -58.20
CA VAL A 32 7.02 0.98 -57.32
C VAL A 32 7.40 0.47 -55.95
N GLU A 33 8.62 0.74 -55.51
CA GLU A 33 8.98 0.65 -54.12
C GLU A 33 7.95 1.47 -53.34
N PRO A 34 7.29 0.91 -52.31
CA PRO A 34 6.36 1.71 -51.51
C PRO A 34 7.18 2.80 -50.79
N GLU A 35 6.97 4.06 -51.21
CA GLU A 35 7.45 5.19 -50.43
C GLU A 35 6.95 5.03 -49.00
N PRO A 36 7.84 5.21 -48.00
CA PRO A 36 7.43 5.12 -46.62
C PRO A 36 6.27 6.10 -46.39
N ASP A 37 5.16 5.57 -45.85
CA ASP A 37 3.93 6.31 -45.60
C ASP A 37 4.22 7.60 -44.83
N ALA A 38 4.39 8.72 -45.53
CA ALA A 38 4.65 10.05 -44.95
C ALA A 38 3.57 10.44 -43.92
N SER A 39 2.37 9.84 -44.06
CA SER A 39 1.26 9.95 -43.13
C SER A 39 1.54 9.29 -41.79
N ALA A 40 2.12 8.08 -41.76
CA ALA A 40 2.46 7.39 -40.51
C ALA A 40 3.58 8.10 -39.71
N LEU A 41 4.58 8.63 -40.44
CA LEU A 41 5.66 9.42 -39.83
C LEU A 41 5.16 10.76 -39.29
N SER A 42 4.19 11.39 -39.97
CA SER A 42 3.55 12.62 -39.55
C SER A 42 2.67 12.42 -38.29
N GLN A 43 1.95 11.29 -38.19
CA GLN A 43 1.13 10.96 -37.04
C GLN A 43 2.01 10.63 -35.81
N ALA A 44 3.07 9.85 -35.95
CA ALA A 44 4.00 9.54 -34.89
C ALA A 44 4.70 10.79 -34.32
N SER A 45 5.05 11.75 -35.21
CA SER A 45 5.64 13.04 -34.77
C SER A 45 4.60 13.90 -34.02
N GLY A 46 3.32 13.85 -34.44
CA GLY A 46 2.22 14.56 -33.80
C GLY A 46 1.95 14.09 -32.37
N GLY A 47 1.86 12.79 -32.14
CA GLY A 47 1.63 12.20 -30.82
C GLY A 47 2.74 12.56 -29.82
N ARG A 48 4.00 12.44 -30.26
CA ARG A 48 5.14 12.80 -29.42
C ARG A 48 5.16 14.30 -29.09
N GLN A 49 4.82 15.16 -30.03
CA GLN A 49 4.75 16.61 -29.79
C GLN A 49 3.61 16.95 -28.80
N GLN A 50 2.48 16.28 -28.90
CA GLN A 50 1.37 16.43 -27.96
C GLN A 50 1.77 16.02 -26.53
N LEU A 51 2.44 14.88 -26.36
CA LEU A 51 3.00 14.44 -25.07
C LEU A 51 3.92 15.51 -24.49
N LEU A 52 4.85 16.04 -25.29
CA LEU A 52 5.80 17.06 -24.82
C LEU A 52 5.11 18.35 -24.39
N ASN A 53 4.03 18.73 -25.07
CA ASN A 53 3.23 19.89 -24.67
C ASN A 53 2.48 19.65 -23.35
N ARG A 54 1.94 18.45 -23.13
CA ARG A 54 1.31 18.06 -21.87
C ARG A 54 2.30 18.03 -20.72
N LEU A 55 3.49 17.46 -20.90
CA LEU A 55 4.54 17.48 -19.89
C LEU A 55 4.92 18.89 -19.46
N ARG A 56 5.02 19.82 -20.43
CA ARG A 56 5.29 21.23 -20.16
C ARG A 56 4.15 21.89 -19.39
N ALA A 57 2.90 21.67 -19.80
CA ALA A 57 1.72 22.23 -19.13
C ALA A 57 1.58 21.73 -17.68
N LEU A 58 2.00 20.50 -17.41
CA LEU A 58 1.97 19.87 -16.10
C LEU A 58 3.23 20.12 -15.27
N HIS A 59 4.20 20.88 -15.78
CA HIS A 59 5.51 21.15 -15.16
C HIS A 59 6.31 19.88 -14.84
N ILE A 60 6.15 18.82 -15.63
CA ILE A 60 6.88 17.56 -15.46
C ILE A 60 8.24 17.65 -16.16
N ASN A 61 9.29 17.20 -15.47
CA ASN A 61 10.63 17.11 -16.05
C ASN A 61 10.65 16.12 -17.23
N ARG A 62 10.83 16.65 -18.43
CA ARG A 62 10.80 15.89 -19.68
C ARG A 62 11.82 14.76 -19.69
N THR A 63 13.07 15.07 -19.32
CA THR A 63 14.18 14.10 -19.39
C THR A 63 13.91 12.91 -18.47
N TRP A 64 13.49 13.18 -17.26
CA TRP A 64 13.11 12.15 -16.31
C TRP A 64 11.92 11.31 -16.81
N PHE A 65 10.86 11.97 -17.29
CA PHE A 65 9.65 11.27 -17.74
C PHE A 65 9.93 10.34 -18.93
N LEU A 66 10.66 10.82 -19.94
CA LEU A 66 11.02 9.96 -21.08
C LEU A 66 11.87 8.78 -20.62
N LYS A 67 12.84 8.99 -19.71
CA LYS A 67 13.62 7.89 -19.13
C LYS A 67 12.74 6.88 -18.38
N LEU A 68 11.67 7.32 -17.70
CA LEU A 68 10.71 6.44 -17.03
C LEU A 68 9.97 5.55 -18.04
N VAL A 69 9.43 6.15 -19.12
CA VAL A 69 8.75 5.39 -20.19
C VAL A 69 9.72 4.44 -20.88
N ASP A 70 10.91 4.90 -21.24
CA ASP A 70 11.93 4.07 -21.89
C ASP A 70 12.34 2.87 -21.01
N SER A 71 12.56 3.11 -19.70
CA SER A 71 12.91 2.03 -18.76
C SER A 71 11.76 1.02 -18.62
N SER A 72 10.50 1.50 -18.57
CA SER A 72 9.33 0.66 -18.52
C SER A 72 9.17 -0.18 -19.78
N TRP A 73 9.42 0.42 -20.95
CA TRP A 73 9.36 -0.26 -22.24
C TRP A 73 10.44 -1.34 -22.35
N LEU A 74 11.69 -1.01 -22.00
CA LEU A 74 12.83 -1.95 -22.01
C LEU A 74 12.61 -3.13 -21.06
N SER A 75 12.01 -2.90 -19.91
CA SER A 75 11.64 -3.96 -18.97
C SER A 75 10.57 -4.91 -19.55
N ARG A 76 9.68 -4.39 -20.39
CA ARG A 76 8.62 -5.18 -21.02
C ARG A 76 9.11 -5.99 -22.22
N PHE A 77 10.18 -5.53 -22.90
CA PHE A 77 10.75 -6.14 -24.10
C PHE A 77 12.26 -6.44 -23.92
N PRO A 78 12.63 -7.30 -22.98
CA PRO A 78 14.05 -7.61 -22.72
C PRO A 78 14.74 -8.27 -23.92
N GLU A 79 13.98 -8.98 -24.77
CA GLU A 79 14.51 -9.63 -25.99
C GLU A 79 15.02 -8.65 -27.04
N ARG A 80 14.67 -7.37 -26.94
CA ARG A 80 15.15 -6.32 -27.84
C ARG A 80 16.59 -5.84 -27.51
N GLY A 81 17.22 -6.40 -26.50
CA GLY A 81 18.60 -6.10 -26.15
C GLY A 81 18.87 -4.61 -25.85
N GLY A 82 17.94 -3.90 -25.22
CA GLY A 82 18.09 -2.50 -24.85
C GLY A 82 17.77 -1.48 -25.95
N ARG A 83 17.17 -1.92 -27.07
CA ARG A 83 16.84 -1.03 -28.18
C ARG A 83 15.39 -0.56 -28.10
N LEU A 84 15.20 0.75 -28.13
CA LEU A 84 13.87 1.40 -28.26
C LEU A 84 13.32 1.24 -29.69
N PRO A 85 11.98 1.43 -29.89
CA PRO A 85 11.38 1.40 -31.21
C PRO A 85 11.98 2.47 -32.12
N SER A 86 12.35 2.06 -33.35
CA SER A 86 12.88 2.96 -34.36
C SER A 86 11.76 3.66 -35.15
N ALA A 87 12.12 4.59 -36.04
CA ALA A 87 11.17 5.24 -36.94
C ALA A 87 10.73 4.36 -38.12
N SER A 88 11.23 3.11 -38.25
CA SER A 88 10.86 2.20 -39.35
C SER A 88 9.37 1.81 -39.31
N VAL A 89 8.84 1.44 -40.46
CA VAL A 89 7.45 0.94 -40.56
C VAL A 89 7.25 -0.35 -39.76
N GLU A 90 8.29 -1.19 -39.72
CA GLU A 90 8.27 -2.45 -38.95
C GLU A 90 8.10 -2.23 -37.44
N ASP A 91 8.67 -1.16 -36.90
CA ASP A 91 8.54 -0.81 -35.50
C ASP A 91 7.27 0.01 -35.17
N ALA A 92 6.39 0.26 -36.16
CA ALA A 92 5.15 1.04 -35.92
C ALA A 92 4.27 0.47 -34.78
N PRO A 93 4.01 -0.85 -34.70
CA PRO A 93 3.26 -1.41 -33.57
C PRO A 93 3.96 -1.24 -32.24
N LEU A 94 5.27 -1.30 -32.22
CA LEU A 94 6.07 -1.13 -30.99
C LEU A 94 6.11 0.33 -30.53
N ARG A 95 6.10 1.30 -31.46
CA ARG A 95 5.92 2.72 -31.12
C ARG A 95 4.58 2.98 -30.47
N GLN A 96 3.50 2.36 -30.98
CA GLN A 96 2.17 2.46 -30.37
C GLN A 96 2.21 1.97 -28.90
N VAL A 97 2.84 0.83 -28.63
CA VAL A 97 3.00 0.34 -27.25
C VAL A 97 3.78 1.33 -26.37
N TRP A 98 4.80 1.98 -26.93
CA TRP A 98 5.55 3.01 -26.19
C TRP A 98 4.68 4.25 -25.90
N GLU A 99 3.84 4.65 -26.84
CA GLU A 99 2.88 5.75 -26.66
C GLU A 99 1.82 5.41 -25.61
N ASP A 100 1.27 4.20 -25.64
CA ASP A 100 0.29 3.70 -24.65
C ASP A 100 0.92 3.67 -23.24
N LEU A 101 2.16 3.21 -23.12
CA LEU A 101 2.90 3.27 -21.84
C LEU A 101 3.12 4.72 -21.39
N SER A 102 3.39 5.64 -22.31
CA SER A 102 3.58 7.05 -21.94
C SER A 102 2.29 7.67 -21.40
N GLU A 103 1.13 7.35 -21.96
CA GLU A 103 -0.17 7.79 -21.45
C GLU A 103 -0.50 7.15 -20.10
N GLU A 104 -0.21 5.86 -19.92
CA GLU A 104 -0.38 5.17 -18.64
C GLU A 104 0.44 5.84 -17.53
N TRP A 105 1.74 6.09 -17.78
CA TRP A 105 2.61 6.77 -16.81
C TRP A 105 2.19 8.21 -16.55
N LEU A 106 1.77 8.93 -17.60
CA LEU A 106 1.32 10.30 -17.46
C LEU A 106 0.07 10.38 -16.58
N SER A 107 -0.89 9.49 -16.78
CA SER A 107 -2.10 9.40 -15.96
C SER A 107 -1.79 9.17 -14.47
N ARG A 108 -0.78 8.33 -14.16
CA ARG A 108 -0.33 8.10 -12.78
C ARG A 108 0.36 9.34 -12.18
N VAL A 109 1.23 9.97 -12.95
CA VAL A 109 1.96 11.18 -12.52
C VAL A 109 1.02 12.38 -12.33
N GLU A 110 -0.03 12.49 -13.14
CA GLU A 110 -1.05 13.55 -13.02
C GLU A 110 -1.81 13.50 -11.68
N GLN A 111 -1.91 12.33 -11.05
CA GLN A 111 -2.55 12.17 -9.74
C GLN A 111 -1.73 12.78 -8.60
N LEU A 112 -0.42 12.93 -8.78
CA LEU A 112 0.45 13.53 -7.77
C LEU A 112 0.15 15.04 -7.59
N PRO A 113 0.27 15.57 -6.37
CA PRO A 113 0.15 17.00 -6.10
C PRO A 113 1.07 17.83 -6.99
N PRO A 114 0.61 18.98 -7.54
CA PRO A 114 1.40 19.80 -8.47
C PRO A 114 2.78 20.19 -7.94
N ALA A 115 2.90 20.48 -6.64
CA ALA A 115 4.16 20.83 -5.99
C ALA A 115 5.18 19.69 -5.99
N ILE A 116 4.73 18.44 -5.80
CA ILE A 116 5.58 17.24 -5.84
C ILE A 116 5.92 16.90 -7.29
N ARG A 117 4.91 16.94 -8.17
CA ARG A 117 5.04 16.64 -9.59
C ARG A 117 6.09 17.52 -10.29
N ALA A 118 6.12 18.81 -9.98
CA ALA A 118 7.10 19.76 -10.54
C ALA A 118 8.55 19.45 -10.13
N ARG A 119 8.75 18.68 -9.07
CA ARG A 119 10.08 18.29 -8.55
C ARG A 119 10.55 16.91 -9.03
N LEU A 120 9.71 16.16 -9.75
CA LEU A 120 10.10 14.87 -10.31
C LEU A 120 11.36 15.00 -11.17
N GLY A 121 12.31 14.10 -10.97
CA GLY A 121 13.63 14.14 -11.58
C GLY A 121 14.68 14.91 -10.77
N GLN A 122 14.30 15.52 -9.65
CA GLN A 122 15.18 16.23 -8.73
C GLN A 122 14.98 15.82 -7.26
N LEU A 123 14.02 14.95 -6.98
CA LEU A 123 13.73 14.46 -5.63
C LEU A 123 14.89 13.58 -5.12
N ASP A 124 15.24 13.76 -3.86
CA ASP A 124 16.24 12.95 -3.19
C ASP A 124 15.73 12.36 -1.86
N ASN A 125 16.55 11.59 -1.18
CA ASN A 125 16.14 10.95 0.08
C ASN A 125 15.89 11.96 1.19
N GLN A 126 16.49 13.15 1.15
CA GLN A 126 16.30 14.17 2.18
C GLN A 126 14.89 14.74 2.16
N ASP A 127 14.25 14.75 0.96
CA ASP A 127 12.91 15.29 0.78
C ASP A 127 11.84 14.59 1.63
N TRP A 128 11.90 13.27 1.74
CA TRP A 128 10.96 12.51 2.56
C TRP A 128 11.47 12.28 3.98
N ASP A 129 12.79 12.25 4.20
CA ASP A 129 13.39 12.07 5.53
C ASP A 129 12.99 13.17 6.51
N GLN A 130 12.85 14.40 6.05
CA GLN A 130 12.36 15.50 6.88
C GLN A 130 10.94 15.22 7.40
N GLN A 131 10.03 14.77 6.54
CA GLN A 131 8.66 14.42 6.94
C GLN A 131 8.64 13.21 7.89
N LYS A 132 9.47 12.22 7.62
CA LYS A 132 9.67 11.07 8.50
C LYS A 132 10.10 11.49 9.91
N GLN A 133 11.06 12.43 10.04
CA GLN A 133 11.50 12.91 11.34
C GLN A 133 10.38 13.63 12.12
N ILE A 134 9.52 14.40 11.42
CA ILE A 134 8.36 15.03 12.06
C ILE A 134 7.43 13.96 12.67
N LEU A 135 7.15 12.87 11.96
CA LEU A 135 6.30 11.79 12.49
C LEU A 135 6.95 11.03 13.63
N ILE A 136 8.26 10.82 13.59
CA ILE A 136 9.01 10.21 14.70
C ILE A 136 8.92 11.08 15.96
N GLN A 137 9.00 12.40 15.81
CA GLN A 137 8.80 13.35 16.93
C GLN A 137 7.36 13.34 17.47
N GLN A 138 6.40 12.82 16.73
CA GLN A 138 5.01 12.60 17.15
C GLN A 138 4.77 11.16 17.63
N ASP A 139 5.83 10.47 18.08
CA ASP A 139 5.81 9.09 18.60
C ASP A 139 5.36 8.02 17.58
N VAL A 140 5.45 8.30 16.28
CA VAL A 140 5.21 7.27 15.26
C VAL A 140 6.46 6.42 15.08
N HIS A 141 6.30 5.11 15.30
CA HIS A 141 7.43 4.20 15.16
C HIS A 141 7.95 4.12 13.71
N PRO A 142 9.27 4.12 13.46
CA PRO A 142 9.84 4.11 12.09
C PRO A 142 9.32 2.99 11.20
N ARG A 143 9.03 1.81 11.77
CA ARG A 143 8.47 0.67 11.03
C ARG A 143 7.06 0.94 10.50
N VAL A 144 6.25 1.67 11.27
CA VAL A 144 4.90 2.08 10.83
C VAL A 144 5.00 3.04 9.65
N ILE A 145 5.95 3.98 9.71
CA ILE A 145 6.22 4.91 8.60
C ILE A 145 6.65 4.13 7.35
N GLN A 146 7.51 3.14 7.51
CA GLN A 146 7.97 2.31 6.39
C GLN A 146 6.81 1.53 5.73
N GLU A 147 5.92 0.93 6.51
CA GLU A 147 4.74 0.24 5.99
C GLU A 147 3.79 1.20 5.27
N LEU A 148 3.58 2.38 5.83
CA LEU A 148 2.76 3.43 5.24
C LEU A 148 3.30 3.85 3.86
N VAL A 149 4.60 4.14 3.77
CA VAL A 149 5.25 4.54 2.51
C VAL A 149 5.24 3.39 1.49
N THR A 150 5.48 2.15 1.94
CA THR A 150 5.42 0.97 1.07
C THR A 150 4.02 0.76 0.50
N ALA A 151 2.98 0.94 1.32
CA ALA A 151 1.60 0.85 0.85
C ALA A 151 1.28 1.92 -0.21
N ALA A 152 1.71 3.17 0.02
CA ALA A 152 1.53 4.25 -0.94
C ALA A 152 2.29 4.04 -2.25
N ALA A 153 3.54 3.56 -2.17
CA ALA A 153 4.35 3.28 -3.35
C ALA A 153 3.74 2.21 -4.27
N ARG A 154 3.04 1.21 -3.70
CA ARG A 154 2.31 0.17 -4.48
C ARG A 154 1.21 0.75 -5.38
N ASN A 155 0.62 1.87 -5.01
CA ASN A 155 -0.43 2.52 -5.80
C ASN A 155 0.15 3.25 -7.03
N VAL A 156 1.40 3.68 -6.96
CA VAL A 156 2.06 4.47 -8.01
C VAL A 156 2.98 3.61 -8.87
N LEU A 157 3.65 2.61 -8.26
CA LEU A 157 4.61 1.75 -8.94
C LEU A 157 4.00 0.39 -9.28
N PRO A 158 4.24 -0.15 -10.48
CA PRO A 158 3.83 -1.50 -10.83
C PRO A 158 4.74 -2.52 -10.11
N GLY A 159 4.15 -3.66 -9.75
CA GLY A 159 4.88 -4.79 -9.18
C GLY A 159 5.06 -4.74 -7.67
N ASP A 160 5.80 -5.69 -7.15
CA ASP A 160 6.07 -5.81 -5.71
C ASP A 160 7.24 -4.89 -5.32
N VAL A 161 6.92 -3.67 -4.90
CA VAL A 161 7.90 -2.72 -4.38
C VAL A 161 8.08 -3.00 -2.89
N SER A 162 8.94 -3.95 -2.57
CA SER A 162 9.29 -4.30 -1.20
C SER A 162 10.24 -3.26 -0.59
N GLY A 163 9.69 -2.33 0.19
CA GLY A 163 10.36 -1.63 1.28
C GLY A 163 11.59 -0.75 1.00
N SER A 164 12.18 -0.80 -0.17
CA SER A 164 13.32 0.03 -0.56
C SER A 164 12.99 0.91 -1.76
N PRO A 165 13.56 2.11 -1.84
CA PRO A 165 13.39 2.93 -3.02
C PRO A 165 13.86 2.17 -4.26
N ALA A 166 13.02 2.09 -5.28
CA ALA A 166 13.38 1.51 -6.55
C ALA A 166 14.60 2.22 -7.17
N VAL A 167 15.23 1.59 -8.18
CA VAL A 167 16.29 2.22 -8.96
C VAL A 167 15.68 3.34 -9.81
N GLU A 168 16.51 4.36 -10.16
CA GLU A 168 16.09 5.41 -11.10
C GLU A 168 15.63 4.81 -12.46
N PRO A 169 14.57 5.31 -13.07
CA PRO A 169 13.79 6.53 -12.72
C PRO A 169 12.62 6.30 -11.75
N TYR A 170 12.32 5.07 -11.37
CA TYR A 170 11.19 4.70 -10.49
C TYR A 170 11.34 5.24 -9.06
N ARG A 171 12.58 5.43 -8.62
CA ARG A 171 12.89 6.00 -7.30
C ARG A 171 12.22 7.35 -7.08
N GLN A 172 12.13 8.19 -8.12
CA GLN A 172 11.45 9.50 -8.04
C GLN A 172 9.97 9.36 -7.68
N LEU A 173 9.28 8.37 -8.26
CA LEU A 173 7.88 8.09 -7.94
C LEU A 173 7.72 7.53 -6.53
N TRP A 174 8.65 6.69 -6.08
CA TRP A 174 8.66 6.17 -4.72
C TRP A 174 8.79 7.33 -3.70
N ILE A 175 9.75 8.25 -3.92
CA ILE A 175 9.95 9.42 -3.06
C ILE A 175 8.72 10.34 -3.11
N ALA A 176 8.15 10.55 -4.30
CA ALA A 176 6.93 11.35 -4.46
C ALA A 176 5.76 10.79 -3.66
N ALA A 177 5.50 9.47 -3.74
CA ALA A 177 4.48 8.78 -2.97
C ALA A 177 4.74 8.86 -1.47
N ALA A 178 6.01 8.72 -1.04
CA ALA A 178 6.40 8.87 0.35
C ALA A 178 6.09 10.29 0.87
N MET A 179 6.48 11.31 0.13
CA MET A 179 6.23 12.71 0.51
C MET A 179 4.73 13.02 0.60
N GLU A 180 3.95 12.64 -0.41
CA GLU A 180 2.51 12.85 -0.43
C GLU A 180 1.84 12.21 0.78
N THR A 181 2.17 10.95 1.02
CA THR A 181 1.56 10.17 2.10
C THR A 181 1.95 10.68 3.48
N LEU A 182 3.24 11.00 3.70
CA LEU A 182 3.71 11.49 5.00
C LEU A 182 3.21 12.92 5.30
N GLN A 183 2.99 13.75 4.28
CA GLN A 183 2.38 15.07 4.45
C GLN A 183 0.87 14.99 4.70
N GLY A 184 0.20 14.00 4.13
CA GLY A 184 -1.24 13.83 4.19
C GLY A 184 -1.75 12.98 5.35
N ILE A 185 -0.88 12.25 6.05
CA ILE A 185 -1.32 11.35 7.13
C ILE A 185 -1.88 12.14 8.30
N ARG A 186 -3.01 11.65 8.83
CA ARG A 186 -3.59 12.14 10.07
C ARG A 186 -3.39 11.11 11.17
N ILE A 187 -2.92 11.60 12.32
CA ILE A 187 -2.73 10.80 13.53
C ILE A 187 -3.88 11.10 14.48
N ASP A 188 -4.63 10.09 14.82
CA ASP A 188 -5.71 10.16 15.83
C ASP A 188 -5.25 9.44 17.10
N THR A 189 -5.52 10.04 18.26
CA THR A 189 -5.20 9.42 19.56
C THR A 189 -6.48 9.02 20.27
N ILE A 190 -6.49 7.81 20.83
CA ILE A 190 -7.60 7.25 21.61
C ILE A 190 -7.03 6.62 22.88
N ALA A 191 -7.68 6.85 24.01
CA ALA A 191 -7.35 6.18 25.28
C ALA A 191 -8.29 4.99 25.50
N ALA A 192 -7.73 3.78 25.59
CA ALA A 192 -8.48 2.63 26.06
C ALA A 192 -8.73 2.74 27.58
N ARG A 193 -9.94 2.45 28.03
CA ARG A 193 -10.34 2.48 29.44
C ARG A 193 -10.51 1.06 29.97
N SER A 194 -10.20 0.87 31.24
CA SER A 194 -10.35 -0.42 31.88
C SER A 194 -11.85 -0.77 32.02
N GLY A 195 -12.24 -1.91 31.46
CA GLY A 195 -13.61 -2.44 31.55
C GLY A 195 -14.66 -1.70 30.71
N GLU A 196 -14.33 -0.55 30.10
CA GLU A 196 -15.25 0.26 29.32
C GLU A 196 -14.79 0.36 27.86
N ALA A 197 -15.70 0.14 26.91
CA ALA A 197 -15.40 0.30 25.48
C ALA A 197 -15.44 1.78 25.07
N THR A 198 -14.34 2.30 24.57
CA THR A 198 -14.27 3.62 23.95
C THR A 198 -14.43 3.43 22.43
N THR A 199 -15.37 4.15 21.82
CA THR A 199 -15.64 4.03 20.38
C THR A 199 -15.44 5.38 19.68
N ARG A 200 -14.86 5.33 18.47
CA ARG A 200 -14.64 6.51 17.63
C ARG A 200 -14.86 6.16 16.16
N SER A 201 -15.56 7.04 15.44
CA SER A 201 -15.72 6.95 13.98
C SER A 201 -14.78 7.93 13.28
N LEU A 202 -14.10 7.45 12.24
CA LEU A 202 -13.10 8.20 11.48
C LEU A 202 -13.38 8.03 9.99
N ARG A 203 -13.06 9.07 9.21
CA ARG A 203 -13.14 9.00 7.75
C ARG A 203 -11.75 8.79 7.16
N VAL A 204 -11.63 7.88 6.19
CA VAL A 204 -10.41 7.64 5.41
C VAL A 204 -10.71 7.97 3.96
N SER A 205 -9.90 8.83 3.35
CA SER A 205 -10.04 9.21 1.94
C SER A 205 -9.77 8.00 1.03
N SER A 206 -10.23 8.07 -0.21
CA SER A 206 -9.83 7.13 -1.27
C SER A 206 -8.32 7.11 -1.42
N GLY A 207 -7.71 5.92 -1.49
CA GLY A 207 -6.25 5.74 -1.57
C GLY A 207 -5.47 6.29 -0.38
N GLY A 208 -6.17 6.77 0.66
CA GLY A 208 -5.56 7.40 1.82
C GLY A 208 -5.33 6.45 3.00
N ALA A 209 -4.65 6.96 4.02
CA ALA A 209 -4.36 6.23 5.25
C ALA A 209 -4.69 7.05 6.51
N ARG A 210 -4.92 6.34 7.61
CA ARG A 210 -5.05 6.88 8.97
C ARG A 210 -4.16 6.10 9.91
N LEU A 211 -3.48 6.82 10.78
CA LEU A 211 -2.76 6.25 11.90
C LEU A 211 -3.51 6.55 13.19
N ILE A 212 -3.77 5.52 13.99
CA ILE A 212 -4.48 5.64 15.24
C ILE A 212 -3.55 5.14 16.36
N ALA A 213 -3.17 6.03 17.25
CA ALA A 213 -2.39 5.71 18.45
C ALA A 213 -3.37 5.41 19.60
N VAL A 214 -3.38 4.17 20.07
CA VAL A 214 -4.23 3.72 21.18
C VAL A 214 -3.39 3.65 22.44
N THR A 215 -3.65 4.57 23.38
CA THR A 215 -3.00 4.54 24.69
C THR A 215 -3.65 3.48 25.56
N VAL A 216 -2.84 2.58 26.11
CA VAL A 216 -3.28 1.45 26.93
C VAL A 216 -2.76 1.62 28.34
N PRO A 217 -3.60 1.45 29.40
CA PRO A 217 -3.12 1.47 30.79
C PRO A 217 -2.05 0.40 31.04
N ALA A 218 -1.06 0.74 31.83
CA ALA A 218 0.06 -0.16 32.11
C ALA A 218 -0.41 -1.53 32.63
N GLY A 219 0.18 -2.60 32.12
CA GLY A 219 -0.12 -3.97 32.51
C GLY A 219 -1.48 -4.51 32.02
N SER A 220 -2.24 -3.74 31.25
CA SER A 220 -3.53 -4.16 30.70
C SER A 220 -3.38 -4.78 29.32
N SER A 221 -4.17 -5.80 29.02
CA SER A 221 -4.40 -6.27 27.65
C SER A 221 -5.36 -5.34 26.92
N LEU A 222 -5.35 -5.35 25.58
CA LEU A 222 -6.19 -4.50 24.75
C LEU A 222 -7.08 -5.36 23.83
N VAL A 223 -8.38 -5.13 23.88
CA VAL A 223 -9.32 -5.61 22.86
C VAL A 223 -9.61 -4.45 21.92
N LEU A 224 -9.30 -4.64 20.65
CA LEU A 224 -9.43 -3.66 19.59
C LEU A 224 -10.37 -4.20 18.52
N GLY A 225 -11.53 -3.57 18.34
CA GLY A 225 -12.48 -3.89 17.29
C GLY A 225 -12.49 -2.78 16.24
N ILE A 226 -12.25 -3.14 14.97
CA ILE A 226 -12.31 -2.19 13.87
C ILE A 226 -13.27 -2.73 12.82
N ASN A 227 -14.24 -1.92 12.46
CA ASN A 227 -15.22 -2.19 11.41
C ASN A 227 -15.31 -0.98 10.48
N GLY A 228 -15.67 -1.18 9.23
CA GLY A 228 -15.76 -0.09 8.27
C GLY A 228 -16.12 -0.54 6.87
N THR A 229 -15.94 0.36 5.93
CA THR A 229 -16.18 0.14 4.51
C THR A 229 -15.30 -1.02 3.99
N PRO A 230 -15.80 -1.90 3.12
CA PRO A 230 -15.00 -2.88 2.41
C PRO A 230 -13.80 -2.22 1.70
N LEU A 231 -12.74 -2.96 1.45
CA LEU A 231 -11.47 -2.52 0.85
C LEU A 231 -10.60 -1.64 1.77
N MET A 232 -10.95 -1.53 3.04
CA MET A 232 -10.04 -1.03 4.05
C MET A 232 -9.25 -2.19 4.66
N GLU A 233 -7.96 -1.98 4.82
CA GLU A 233 -7.06 -2.92 5.47
C GLU A 233 -6.40 -2.29 6.68
N MET A 234 -6.11 -3.11 7.68
CA MET A 234 -5.44 -2.69 8.89
C MET A 234 -4.16 -3.47 9.14
N THR A 235 -3.19 -2.80 9.76
CA THR A 235 -2.00 -3.41 10.37
C THR A 235 -1.88 -2.87 11.79
N VAL A 236 -1.60 -3.73 12.76
CA VAL A 236 -1.45 -3.33 14.17
C VAL A 236 -0.02 -3.53 14.61
N PHE A 237 0.55 -2.51 15.22
CA PHE A 237 1.91 -2.49 15.73
C PHE A 237 1.90 -2.25 17.24
N GLY A 238 2.77 -2.93 17.96
CA GLY A 238 3.04 -2.64 19.35
C GLY A 238 3.95 -1.42 19.53
N SER A 239 4.16 -1.02 20.76
CA SER A 239 4.96 0.15 21.13
C SER A 239 6.41 0.10 20.62
N GLN A 240 6.96 -1.10 20.42
CA GLN A 240 8.31 -1.32 19.88
C GLN A 240 8.32 -1.56 18.36
N GLY A 241 7.21 -1.26 17.67
CA GLY A 241 7.09 -1.45 16.23
C GLY A 241 6.96 -2.89 15.75
N GLN A 242 6.80 -3.86 16.65
CA GLN A 242 6.52 -5.25 16.29
C GLN A 242 5.12 -5.34 15.67
N VAL A 243 4.98 -6.12 14.62
CA VAL A 243 3.68 -6.38 14.00
C VAL A 243 2.90 -7.37 14.88
N LEU A 244 1.81 -6.90 15.49
CA LEU A 244 0.93 -7.69 16.33
C LEU A 244 -0.23 -8.31 15.53
N ALA A 245 -0.70 -7.60 14.50
CA ALA A 245 -1.61 -8.13 13.51
C ALA A 245 -1.14 -7.69 12.12
N ALA A 246 -0.86 -8.67 11.27
CA ALA A 246 -0.43 -8.43 9.90
C ALA A 246 -1.53 -7.75 9.07
N ARG A 247 -1.13 -7.06 8.00
CA ARG A 247 -2.04 -6.41 7.05
C ARG A 247 -3.16 -7.36 6.61
N GLY A 248 -4.38 -6.87 6.63
CA GLY A 248 -5.56 -7.61 6.24
C GLY A 248 -6.85 -6.84 6.55
N PRO A 249 -8.01 -7.45 6.33
CA PRO A 249 -9.30 -6.78 6.51
C PRO A 249 -9.49 -6.28 7.94
N LEU A 250 -10.37 -5.28 8.09
CA LEU A 250 -10.77 -4.78 9.40
C LEU A 250 -11.39 -5.90 10.23
N ARG A 251 -10.98 -6.02 11.50
CA ARG A 251 -11.38 -7.12 12.38
C ARG A 251 -11.22 -6.79 13.86
N VAL A 252 -11.67 -7.70 14.70
CA VAL A 252 -11.37 -7.67 16.13
C VAL A 252 -10.02 -8.35 16.39
N VAL A 253 -9.19 -7.72 17.22
CA VAL A 253 -7.89 -8.23 17.64
C VAL A 253 -7.76 -8.10 19.16
N SER A 254 -7.34 -9.18 19.81
CA SER A 254 -6.99 -9.17 21.24
C SER A 254 -5.48 -9.15 21.35
N LEU A 255 -4.95 -8.17 22.08
CA LEU A 255 -3.52 -7.93 22.22
C LEU A 255 -3.12 -8.12 23.68
N PRO A 256 -2.00 -8.80 23.96
CA PRO A 256 -1.52 -9.02 25.31
C PRO A 256 -0.95 -7.73 25.92
N ALA A 257 -0.74 -7.71 27.24
CA ALA A 257 -0.19 -6.54 27.93
C ALA A 257 1.21 -6.13 27.44
N GLU A 258 1.98 -7.08 26.92
CA GLU A 258 3.32 -6.90 26.36
C GLU A 258 3.29 -6.11 25.01
N ALA A 259 2.12 -5.89 24.43
CA ALA A 259 1.96 -5.02 23.27
C ALA A 259 2.48 -3.60 23.54
N GLY A 260 2.48 -3.20 24.80
CA GLY A 260 2.94 -1.89 25.28
C GLY A 260 1.95 -0.77 24.94
N SER A 261 2.41 0.48 25.13
CA SER A 261 1.61 1.69 24.89
C SER A 261 2.51 2.79 24.30
N PRO A 262 2.06 3.53 23.25
CA PRO A 262 0.84 3.31 22.51
C PRO A 262 0.90 2.11 21.56
N VAL A 263 -0.22 1.45 21.34
CA VAL A 263 -0.43 0.54 20.20
C VAL A 263 -0.78 1.40 18.99
N GLN A 264 -0.12 1.16 17.87
CA GLN A 264 -0.33 1.94 16.64
C GLN A 264 -1.09 1.11 15.60
N VAL A 265 -2.21 1.63 15.14
CA VAL A 265 -3.05 0.99 14.13
C VAL A 265 -2.98 1.81 12.85
N LEU A 266 -2.42 1.23 11.81
CA LEU A 266 -2.44 1.79 10.47
C LEU A 266 -3.64 1.23 9.71
N VAL A 267 -4.52 2.11 9.23
CA VAL A 267 -5.63 1.75 8.35
C VAL A 267 -5.41 2.40 7.00
N VAL A 268 -5.46 1.61 5.94
CA VAL A 268 -5.34 2.05 4.55
C VAL A 268 -6.66 1.78 3.84
N ASN A 269 -7.12 2.72 3.02
CA ASN A 269 -8.30 2.57 2.19
C ASN A 269 -7.87 2.38 0.73
N ASP A 270 -7.84 1.14 0.26
CA ASP A 270 -7.52 0.81 -1.13
C ASP A 270 -8.72 0.99 -2.09
N GLY A 271 -9.86 1.49 -1.55
CA GLY A 271 -11.07 1.76 -2.34
C GLY A 271 -10.99 3.07 -3.12
N VAL A 272 -11.77 3.14 -4.19
CA VAL A 272 -11.89 4.33 -5.06
C VAL A 272 -12.74 5.45 -4.45
N ALA A 273 -13.38 5.21 -3.32
CA ALA A 273 -14.23 6.18 -2.61
C ALA A 273 -13.78 6.34 -1.15
N SER A 274 -14.03 7.54 -0.59
CA SER A 274 -13.84 7.75 0.85
C SER A 274 -14.76 6.84 1.65
N GLY A 275 -14.23 6.24 2.70
CA GLY A 275 -14.98 5.36 3.59
C GLY A 275 -14.95 5.82 5.04
N VAL A 276 -15.80 5.21 5.87
CA VAL A 276 -15.84 5.43 7.30
C VAL A 276 -15.43 4.15 8.01
N LEU A 277 -14.56 4.27 8.98
CA LEU A 277 -14.26 3.20 9.93
C LEU A 277 -14.79 3.56 11.31
N THR A 278 -15.17 2.56 12.07
CA THR A 278 -15.48 2.66 13.50
C THR A 278 -14.49 1.80 14.26
N LEU A 279 -13.76 2.44 15.15
CA LEU A 279 -12.82 1.78 16.05
C LEU A 279 -13.42 1.75 17.45
N SER A 280 -13.36 0.59 18.08
CA SER A 280 -13.75 0.36 19.49
C SER A 280 -12.56 -0.24 20.22
N CYS A 281 -12.18 0.28 21.36
CA CYS A 281 -11.10 -0.24 22.16
C CYS A 281 -11.48 -0.33 23.63
N ARG A 282 -11.02 -1.41 24.29
CA ARG A 282 -11.20 -1.66 25.73
C ARG A 282 -9.92 -2.25 26.29
N ALA A 283 -9.50 -1.75 27.44
CA ALA A 283 -8.42 -2.34 28.20
C ALA A 283 -8.99 -3.31 29.25
N ASP A 284 -8.38 -4.48 29.36
CA ASP A 284 -8.73 -5.47 30.39
C ASP A 284 -7.54 -5.55 31.38
N ALA A 285 -7.86 -5.31 32.66
CA ALA A 285 -6.84 -5.39 33.73
C ALA A 285 -6.27 -6.81 33.84
N PRO A 286 -4.99 -6.96 34.25
CA PRO A 286 -4.43 -8.28 34.49
C PRO A 286 -5.28 -9.03 35.52
N PRO A 287 -5.43 -10.37 35.33
CA PRO A 287 -6.16 -11.17 36.31
C PRO A 287 -5.50 -11.00 37.68
N GLN A 288 -6.26 -10.51 38.64
CA GLN A 288 -5.75 -10.42 40.02
C GLN A 288 -5.37 -11.84 40.45
N PRO A 289 -4.17 -12.04 41.06
CA PRO A 289 -3.87 -13.32 41.64
C PRO A 289 -4.96 -13.63 42.66
N LYS A 290 -5.67 -14.75 42.45
CA LYS A 290 -6.64 -15.23 43.44
C LYS A 290 -5.87 -15.25 44.76
N LYS A 291 -6.29 -14.40 45.74
CA LYS A 291 -5.84 -14.57 47.12
C LYS A 291 -6.12 -16.03 47.45
N VAL A 292 -5.08 -16.82 47.52
CA VAL A 292 -5.17 -18.15 48.11
C VAL A 292 -5.69 -17.87 49.52
N GLN A 293 -6.98 -18.13 49.72
CA GLN A 293 -7.51 -18.17 51.08
C GLN A 293 -6.66 -19.21 51.77
N GLN A 294 -5.71 -18.72 52.57
CA GLN A 294 -5.01 -19.56 53.51
C GLN A 294 -6.09 -20.28 54.30
N PRO A 295 -6.14 -21.64 54.25
CA PRO A 295 -7.13 -22.36 55.07
C PRO A 295 -6.96 -21.83 56.47
N ALA A 296 -8.08 -21.38 57.09
CA ALA A 296 -8.11 -20.98 58.45
C ALA A 296 -7.37 -22.06 59.26
N ALA A 297 -6.31 -21.67 59.96
CA ALA A 297 -5.61 -22.57 60.84
C ALA A 297 -6.68 -23.24 61.69
N ALA A 298 -6.89 -24.54 61.50
CA ALA A 298 -7.74 -25.31 62.40
C ALA A 298 -7.16 -25.08 63.80
N GLU A 299 -7.94 -24.40 64.59
CA GLU A 299 -7.69 -24.24 66.00
C GLU A 299 -7.67 -25.68 66.55
N LEU A 300 -6.49 -26.21 66.76
CA LEU A 300 -6.32 -27.48 67.48
C LEU A 300 -6.78 -27.27 68.87
N ASP A 301 -7.95 -27.81 69.22
CA ASP A 301 -8.42 -27.94 70.61
C ASP A 301 -7.31 -28.52 71.43
N PRO A 302 -6.97 -27.90 72.61
CA PRO A 302 -5.96 -28.43 73.49
C PRO A 302 -6.38 -29.81 73.97
N ILE A 303 -5.60 -30.82 73.68
CA ILE A 303 -5.76 -32.15 74.19
C ILE A 303 -5.61 -32.08 75.68
N GLU A 304 -6.72 -32.16 76.44
CA GLU A 304 -6.77 -32.32 77.83
C GLU A 304 -6.08 -33.67 78.20
N PRO A 305 -5.02 -33.69 79.05
CA PRO A 305 -4.39 -34.95 79.43
C PRO A 305 -5.34 -35.73 80.33
N GLU A 306 -5.67 -36.95 79.95
CA GLU A 306 -6.42 -37.89 80.79
C GLU A 306 -5.62 -38.17 82.06
N PRO A 307 -6.26 -38.18 83.28
CA PRO A 307 -5.61 -38.49 84.49
C PRO A 307 -5.24 -39.98 84.53
N LEU A 308 -3.96 -40.25 84.76
CA LEU A 308 -3.43 -41.62 85.00
C LEU A 308 -3.94 -42.08 86.37
N ASP A 309 -4.94 -43.01 86.36
CA ASP A 309 -5.34 -43.74 87.51
C ASP A 309 -4.17 -44.69 87.89
N PHE A 310 -3.52 -44.39 89.01
CA PHE A 310 -2.57 -45.29 89.67
C PHE A 310 -3.38 -46.15 90.67
N ASP A 311 -3.55 -47.39 90.29
CA ASP A 311 -4.02 -48.41 91.23
C ASP A 311 -2.85 -48.86 92.16
N PRO A 312 -2.93 -48.74 93.48
CA PRO A 312 -1.90 -49.26 94.41
C PRO A 312 -2.10 -50.77 94.54
N MET A 313 -1.10 -51.51 94.09
CA MET A 313 -1.03 -52.98 94.37
C MET A 313 -0.69 -53.18 95.83
N GLU A 314 -1.51 -53.95 96.55
CA GLU A 314 -1.15 -54.75 97.74
C GLU A 314 -0.29 -55.98 97.39
#